data_342cf52fabc674e5c1725b42aa54b8ea
#
_entry.id   342cf52fabc674e5c1725b42aa54b8ea
#
_cell.length_a   1.000
_cell.length_b   1.000
_cell.length_c   1.000
_cell.angle_alpha   90.00
_cell.angle_beta   90.00
_cell.angle_gamma   90.00
#
_symmetry.space_group_name_H-M   'P 1'
#
loop_
_entity.id
_entity.type
_entity.pdbx_description
1 polymer ?
#
loop_
_entity_poly.entity_id
_entity_poly.type
_entity_poly.pdbx_seq_one_letter_code
_entity_poly.pdbx_strand_id
1 'polypeptide(L)'
;MGVYLAVALLIPFTKILFWNKRRTFIFAVCLELFVLIAIRAEDLGSDALAYMSFFNFVSRFSFDEIISNLGFIERKAGLFEFGYSFLAWLFTLIDSGIAYRAFLIFLAFVNMWALKKFFNHYSESPCLAFFMFMCLIGPFSYFDVQRRMLAESIYLTAFPAMEEKRYVKAGTLMLIALLCHRSAIIFTVFIYLLRIKVTKKIFQCAGITYLFLLIFANFLLKSIITQLLILFGKTSYIDDFGFNATNMHLILVASAILIYFTVDFRKIQITRNNTTCWLFLMFVLNQPIAIYFGLFGNLNHTFIIGTSIFLTNMLSSKKSNKHTKKIMYIVIFILLFLNYYRMLQWYPTCIPYIPYRTMFE
;
A
#
# COMPACT_ATOMS: atom_id res chain seq x y z
N MET A 1 5.59 -15.83 13.15
CA MET A 1 4.53 -15.02 13.76
C MET A 1 5.06 -14.04 14.81
N GLY A 2 5.85 -14.48 15.80
CA GLY A 2 6.34 -13.63 16.90
C GLY A 2 7.05 -12.36 16.49
N VAL A 3 7.90 -12.41 15.45
CA VAL A 3 8.63 -11.23 14.93
C VAL A 3 7.66 -10.12 14.47
N TYR A 4 6.60 -10.46 13.76
CA TYR A 4 5.62 -9.47 13.27
C TYR A 4 4.83 -8.82 14.40
N LEU A 5 4.47 -9.61 15.43
CA LEU A 5 3.82 -9.08 16.63
C LEU A 5 4.77 -8.19 17.43
N ALA A 6 6.04 -8.60 17.56
CA ALA A 6 7.07 -7.81 18.22
C ALA A 6 7.27 -6.45 17.54
N VAL A 7 7.38 -6.40 16.20
CA VAL A 7 7.51 -5.14 15.44
C VAL A 7 6.27 -4.27 15.63
N ALA A 8 5.06 -4.85 15.60
CA ALA A 8 3.85 -4.07 15.85
C ALA A 8 3.83 -3.44 17.26
N LEU A 9 4.29 -4.17 18.29
CA LEU A 9 4.38 -3.66 19.65
C LEU A 9 5.56 -2.70 19.87
N LEU A 10 6.61 -2.82 19.04
CA LEU A 10 7.75 -1.90 19.09
C LEU A 10 7.35 -0.46 18.73
N ILE A 11 6.38 -0.27 17.81
CA ILE A 11 5.90 1.05 17.40
C ILE A 11 5.46 1.94 18.58
N PRO A 12 4.54 1.51 19.47
CA PRO A 12 4.19 2.32 20.63
C PRO A 12 5.32 2.47 21.64
N PHE A 13 6.21 1.50 21.77
CA PHE A 13 7.40 1.59 22.60
C PHE A 13 8.37 2.65 22.06
N THR A 14 8.65 2.65 20.78
CA THR A 14 9.43 3.69 20.08
C THR A 14 8.81 5.08 20.28
N LYS A 15 7.46 5.17 20.35
CA LYS A 15 6.79 6.43 20.67
C LYS A 15 7.09 6.93 22.09
N ILE A 16 7.24 6.03 23.05
CA ILE A 16 7.64 6.40 24.42
C ILE A 16 9.05 6.95 24.42
N LEU A 17 9.99 6.31 23.73
CA LEU A 17 11.39 6.74 23.64
C LEU A 17 11.53 8.11 22.97
N PHE A 18 10.72 8.40 21.94
CA PHE A 18 10.77 9.63 21.18
C PHE A 18 9.51 10.50 21.36
N TRP A 19 9.00 10.59 22.60
CA TRP A 19 7.73 11.21 22.96
C TRP A 19 7.47 12.55 22.26
N ASN A 20 8.42 13.50 22.33
CA ASN A 20 8.29 14.83 21.77
C ASN A 20 9.03 15.02 20.43
N LYS A 21 9.65 13.96 19.88
CA LYS A 21 10.48 14.03 18.68
C LYS A 21 9.79 13.35 17.49
N ARG A 22 8.72 13.98 16.97
CA ARG A 22 7.88 13.41 15.90
C ARG A 22 8.69 12.89 14.70
N ARG A 23 9.63 13.69 14.18
CA ARG A 23 10.43 13.29 13.00
C ARG A 23 11.37 12.12 13.30
N THR A 24 11.97 12.12 14.48
CA THR A 24 12.84 11.02 14.94
C THR A 24 12.04 9.76 15.16
N PHE A 25 10.84 9.84 15.74
CA PHE A 25 9.91 8.72 15.88
C PHE A 25 9.58 8.10 14.52
N ILE A 26 9.14 8.91 13.53
CA ILE A 26 8.80 8.42 12.19
C ILE A 26 10.01 7.77 11.51
N PHE A 27 11.21 8.35 11.68
CA PHE A 27 12.44 7.78 11.15
C PHE A 27 12.75 6.42 11.82
N ALA A 28 12.64 6.33 13.14
CA ALA A 28 12.92 5.10 13.88
C ALA A 28 11.97 3.96 13.47
N VAL A 29 10.66 4.22 13.38
CA VAL A 29 9.69 3.21 12.91
C VAL A 29 9.97 2.78 11.47
N CYS A 30 10.30 3.71 10.56
CA CYS A 30 10.67 3.35 9.20
C CYS A 30 11.98 2.54 9.15
N LEU A 31 12.92 2.77 10.08
CA LEU A 31 14.14 1.98 10.20
C LEU A 31 13.84 0.56 10.73
N GLU A 32 12.94 0.42 11.70
CA GLU A 32 12.46 -0.89 12.19
C GLU A 32 11.84 -1.71 11.06
N LEU A 33 10.96 -1.10 10.27
CA LEU A 33 10.34 -1.74 9.11
C LEU A 33 11.36 -2.02 7.99
N PHE A 34 12.30 -1.11 7.77
CA PHE A 34 13.39 -1.33 6.82
C PHE A 34 14.21 -2.55 7.18
N VAL A 35 14.63 -2.68 8.44
CA VAL A 35 15.38 -3.83 8.91
C VAL A 35 14.58 -5.12 8.69
N LEU A 36 13.31 -5.14 9.11
CA LEU A 36 12.44 -6.30 8.92
C LEU A 36 12.35 -6.73 7.45
N ILE A 37 12.24 -5.78 6.51
CA ILE A 37 12.10 -6.09 5.09
C ILE A 37 13.46 -6.45 4.46
N ALA A 38 14.54 -5.76 4.84
CA ALA A 38 15.84 -5.90 4.23
C ALA A 38 16.58 -7.18 4.60
N ILE A 39 16.42 -7.65 5.86
CA ILE A 39 17.12 -8.84 6.36
C ILE A 39 16.34 -10.15 6.16
N ARG A 40 15.16 -10.12 5.57
CA ARG A 40 14.35 -11.33 5.32
C ARG A 40 15.06 -12.31 4.39
N ALA A 41 14.73 -13.59 4.49
CA ALA A 41 15.16 -14.59 3.50
C ALA A 41 14.64 -14.24 2.10
N GLU A 42 15.42 -14.55 1.08
CA GLU A 42 15.13 -14.13 -0.31
C GLU A 42 13.88 -14.79 -0.90
N ASP A 43 13.58 -15.98 -0.42
CA ASP A 43 12.42 -16.79 -0.80
C ASP A 43 11.20 -16.57 0.12
N LEU A 44 11.28 -15.64 1.08
CA LEU A 44 10.17 -15.36 1.98
C LEU A 44 9.11 -14.50 1.29
N GLY A 45 7.94 -15.08 1.05
CA GLY A 45 6.81 -14.44 0.39
C GLY A 45 6.24 -15.31 -0.75
N SER A 46 4.97 -15.10 -1.13
CA SER A 46 4.30 -15.91 -2.15
C SER A 46 4.91 -15.73 -3.55
N ASP A 47 5.32 -14.52 -3.90
CA ASP A 47 5.90 -14.19 -5.21
C ASP A 47 7.46 -14.11 -5.19
N ALA A 48 8.08 -14.36 -4.03
CA ALA A 48 9.52 -14.14 -3.84
C ALA A 48 10.38 -14.94 -4.80
N LEU A 49 10.07 -16.23 -4.99
CA LEU A 49 10.78 -17.10 -5.93
C LEU A 49 10.62 -16.65 -7.39
N ALA A 50 9.45 -16.13 -7.76
CA ALA A 50 9.22 -15.60 -9.10
C ALA A 50 10.09 -14.37 -9.36
N TYR A 51 10.22 -13.46 -8.38
CA TYR A 51 11.11 -12.30 -8.49
C TYR A 51 12.58 -12.67 -8.53
N MET A 52 13.02 -13.64 -7.73
CA MET A 52 14.38 -14.15 -7.77
C MET A 52 14.71 -14.80 -9.12
N SER A 53 13.81 -15.64 -9.64
CA SER A 53 13.95 -16.26 -10.94
C SER A 53 14.00 -15.23 -12.07
N PHE A 54 13.18 -14.17 -11.97
CA PHE A 54 13.23 -13.05 -12.91
C PHE A 54 14.57 -12.30 -12.85
N PHE A 55 15.07 -12.01 -11.66
CA PHE A 55 16.37 -11.35 -11.48
C PHE A 55 17.50 -12.16 -12.13
N ASN A 56 17.54 -13.47 -11.88
CA ASN A 56 18.49 -14.39 -12.49
C ASN A 56 18.32 -14.52 -14.02
N PHE A 57 17.10 -14.33 -14.53
CA PHE A 57 16.87 -14.29 -15.98
C PHE A 57 17.45 -13.00 -16.59
N VAL A 58 17.18 -11.85 -15.98
CA VAL A 58 17.63 -10.54 -16.46
C VAL A 58 19.16 -10.41 -16.40
N SER A 59 19.82 -11.10 -15.45
CA SER A 59 21.29 -11.07 -15.32
C SER A 59 22.05 -11.63 -16.55
N ARG A 60 21.35 -12.33 -17.44
CA ARG A 60 21.95 -12.95 -18.66
C ARG A 60 22.01 -11.99 -19.84
N PHE A 61 21.41 -10.79 -19.73
CA PHE A 61 21.35 -9.83 -20.82
C PHE A 61 22.43 -8.76 -20.71
N SER A 62 23.03 -8.42 -21.83
CA SER A 62 23.85 -7.22 -22.00
C SER A 62 22.97 -5.96 -22.01
N PHE A 63 23.60 -4.78 -21.92
CA PHE A 63 22.89 -3.50 -22.00
C PHE A 63 22.10 -3.37 -23.32
N ASP A 64 22.73 -3.68 -24.45
CA ASP A 64 22.11 -3.56 -25.77
C ASP A 64 20.93 -4.53 -25.93
N GLU A 65 21.04 -5.74 -25.36
CA GLU A 65 19.95 -6.72 -25.35
C GLU A 65 18.80 -6.27 -24.47
N ILE A 66 19.05 -5.66 -23.31
CA ILE A 66 18.00 -5.09 -22.46
C ILE A 66 17.24 -4.00 -23.21
N ILE A 67 17.94 -3.10 -23.90
CA ILE A 67 17.31 -1.98 -24.60
C ILE A 67 16.58 -2.46 -25.87
N SER A 68 17.22 -3.32 -26.67
CA SER A 68 16.64 -3.81 -27.93
C SER A 68 15.52 -4.83 -27.76
N ASN A 69 15.55 -5.62 -26.67
CA ASN A 69 14.63 -6.72 -26.43
C ASN A 69 13.56 -6.42 -25.37
N LEU A 70 13.28 -5.15 -25.08
CA LEU A 70 12.31 -4.75 -24.08
C LEU A 70 10.96 -5.47 -24.21
N GLY A 71 10.40 -5.54 -25.42
CA GLY A 71 9.14 -6.25 -25.67
C GLY A 71 9.25 -7.77 -25.60
N PHE A 72 10.46 -8.36 -25.74
CA PHE A 72 10.69 -9.79 -25.61
C PHE A 72 10.86 -10.19 -24.14
N ILE A 73 11.62 -9.42 -23.36
CA ILE A 73 11.77 -9.62 -21.92
C ILE A 73 10.39 -9.53 -21.25
N GLU A 74 9.59 -8.54 -21.65
CA GLU A 74 8.22 -8.41 -21.17
C GLU A 74 7.36 -9.63 -21.50
N ARG A 75 7.47 -10.21 -22.69
CA ARG A 75 6.70 -11.39 -23.11
C ARG A 75 7.17 -12.69 -22.46
N LYS A 76 8.50 -12.93 -22.39
CA LYS A 76 9.05 -14.17 -21.81
C LYS A 76 9.04 -14.18 -20.28
N ALA A 77 9.30 -13.05 -19.65
CA ALA A 77 9.35 -12.94 -18.19
C ALA A 77 7.97 -12.67 -17.56
N GLY A 78 6.90 -12.64 -18.38
CA GLY A 78 5.54 -12.46 -17.91
C GLY A 78 5.28 -11.07 -17.31
N LEU A 79 5.12 -10.03 -18.11
CA LEU A 79 4.64 -8.70 -17.70
C LEU A 79 5.51 -7.95 -16.65
N PHE A 80 6.81 -8.14 -16.67
CA PHE A 80 7.72 -7.28 -15.92
C PHE A 80 7.98 -6.01 -16.73
N GLU A 81 7.54 -4.88 -16.20
CA GLU A 81 7.64 -3.58 -16.84
C GLU A 81 9.08 -3.11 -16.96
N PHE A 82 9.36 -2.31 -18.00
CA PHE A 82 10.70 -1.84 -18.36
C PHE A 82 11.48 -1.23 -17.19
N GLY A 83 10.87 -0.29 -16.44
CA GLY A 83 11.58 0.44 -15.39
C GLY A 83 12.05 -0.48 -14.25
N TYR A 84 11.22 -1.46 -13.87
CA TYR A 84 11.62 -2.45 -12.88
C TYR A 84 12.70 -3.40 -13.45
N SER A 85 12.54 -3.85 -14.69
CA SER A 85 13.51 -4.76 -15.34
C SER A 85 14.87 -4.10 -15.51
N PHE A 86 14.90 -2.85 -15.96
CA PHE A 86 16.12 -2.07 -16.09
C PHE A 86 16.80 -1.84 -14.74
N LEU A 87 16.03 -1.51 -13.72
CA LEU A 87 16.57 -1.35 -12.37
C LEU A 87 17.14 -2.66 -11.83
N ALA A 88 16.44 -3.79 -12.00
CA ALA A 88 16.95 -5.10 -11.60
C ALA A 88 18.24 -5.43 -12.33
N TRP A 89 18.31 -5.19 -13.65
CA TRP A 89 19.51 -5.39 -14.46
C TRP A 89 20.69 -4.57 -13.97
N LEU A 90 20.52 -3.30 -13.60
CA LEU A 90 21.58 -2.48 -13.03
C LEU A 90 22.25 -3.13 -11.81
N PHE A 91 21.45 -3.80 -10.98
CA PHE A 91 21.97 -4.51 -9.81
C PHE A 91 22.72 -5.79 -10.18
N THR A 92 22.43 -6.42 -11.33
CA THR A 92 23.19 -7.59 -11.80
C THR A 92 24.63 -7.27 -12.19
N LEU A 93 24.99 -5.99 -12.35
CA LEU A 93 26.36 -5.53 -12.57
C LEU A 93 27.23 -5.58 -11.29
N ILE A 94 26.62 -5.81 -10.13
CA ILE A 94 27.31 -6.06 -8.87
C ILE A 94 27.74 -7.54 -8.81
N ASP A 95 28.67 -7.87 -7.93
CA ASP A 95 29.06 -9.26 -7.66
C ASP A 95 27.86 -10.20 -7.53
N SER A 96 27.85 -11.30 -8.27
CA SER A 96 26.72 -12.21 -8.38
C SER A 96 26.27 -12.81 -7.04
N GLY A 97 27.19 -12.95 -6.07
CA GLY A 97 26.89 -13.50 -4.75
C GLY A 97 26.00 -12.60 -3.88
N ILE A 98 25.99 -11.29 -4.15
CA ILE A 98 25.27 -10.31 -3.33
C ILE A 98 24.26 -9.45 -4.13
N ALA A 99 24.26 -9.57 -5.45
CA ALA A 99 23.49 -8.72 -6.36
C ALA A 99 21.99 -8.65 -6.02
N TYR A 100 21.33 -9.82 -5.91
CA TYR A 100 19.91 -9.87 -5.60
C TYR A 100 19.62 -9.33 -4.20
N ARG A 101 20.46 -9.62 -3.23
CA ARG A 101 20.36 -9.09 -1.87
C ARG A 101 20.48 -7.56 -1.85
N ALA A 102 21.47 -7.02 -2.56
CA ALA A 102 21.63 -5.56 -2.68
C ALA A 102 20.40 -4.91 -3.31
N PHE A 103 19.79 -5.56 -4.31
CA PHE A 103 18.55 -5.12 -4.93
C PHE A 103 17.39 -5.09 -3.94
N LEU A 104 17.20 -6.15 -3.14
CA LEU A 104 16.15 -6.20 -2.10
C LEU A 104 16.32 -5.11 -1.03
N ILE A 105 17.56 -4.88 -0.58
CA ILE A 105 17.89 -3.81 0.37
C ILE A 105 17.57 -2.44 -0.23
N PHE A 106 17.93 -2.23 -1.49
CA PHE A 106 17.61 -0.98 -2.20
C PHE A 106 16.10 -0.75 -2.30
N LEU A 107 15.32 -1.77 -2.68
CA LEU A 107 13.86 -1.67 -2.73
C LEU A 107 13.28 -1.34 -1.35
N ALA A 108 13.76 -2.01 -0.30
CA ALA A 108 13.34 -1.73 1.07
C ALA A 108 13.65 -0.28 1.46
N PHE A 109 14.84 0.24 1.10
CA PHE A 109 15.24 1.61 1.36
C PHE A 109 14.31 2.62 0.66
N VAL A 110 14.07 2.46 -0.64
CA VAL A 110 13.19 3.35 -1.41
C VAL A 110 11.78 3.36 -0.83
N ASN A 111 11.25 2.19 -0.50
CA ASN A 111 9.92 2.04 0.07
C ASN A 111 9.80 2.75 1.42
N MET A 112 10.75 2.53 2.33
CA MET A 112 10.70 3.14 3.66
C MET A 112 11.01 4.62 3.64
N TRP A 113 11.85 5.10 2.72
CA TRP A 113 12.09 6.52 2.51
C TRP A 113 10.85 7.25 2.01
N ALA A 114 10.11 6.69 1.06
CA ALA A 114 8.85 7.23 0.57
C ALA A 114 7.78 7.25 1.68
N LEU A 115 7.64 6.14 2.41
CA LEU A 115 6.72 6.01 3.54
C LEU A 115 7.03 7.08 4.62
N LYS A 116 8.31 7.24 4.99
CA LYS A 116 8.76 8.28 5.92
C LYS A 116 8.34 9.68 5.46
N LYS A 117 8.56 10.01 4.17
CA LYS A 117 8.16 11.32 3.63
C LYS A 117 6.65 11.51 3.69
N PHE A 118 5.88 10.51 3.30
CA PHE A 118 4.43 10.56 3.29
C PHE A 118 3.85 10.74 4.70
N PHE A 119 4.30 9.95 5.67
CA PHE A 119 3.88 10.09 7.07
C PHE A 119 4.29 11.43 7.68
N ASN A 120 5.49 11.91 7.37
CA ASN A 120 5.92 13.23 7.83
C ASN A 120 5.06 14.36 7.27
N HIS A 121 4.57 14.22 6.06
CA HIS A 121 3.77 15.24 5.40
C HIS A 121 2.31 15.23 5.86
N TYR A 122 1.69 14.04 5.97
CA TYR A 122 0.24 13.90 6.14
C TYR A 122 -0.22 13.50 7.54
N SER A 123 0.58 12.79 8.33
CA SER A 123 0.09 12.23 9.60
C SER A 123 0.21 13.21 10.76
N GLU A 124 -0.90 13.49 11.43
CA GLU A 124 -0.94 14.26 12.70
C GLU A 124 -0.68 13.35 13.92
N SER A 125 -1.04 12.06 13.79
CA SER A 125 -0.91 11.04 14.83
C SER A 125 -0.12 9.83 14.33
N PRO A 126 1.20 9.97 14.07
CA PRO A 126 1.96 8.97 13.36
C PRO A 126 2.04 7.61 14.10
N CYS A 127 2.03 7.60 15.43
CA CYS A 127 2.11 6.34 16.18
C CYS A 127 0.90 5.44 15.88
N LEU A 128 -0.31 5.96 16.03
CA LEU A 128 -1.52 5.19 15.74
C LEU A 128 -1.65 4.88 14.25
N ALA A 129 -1.20 5.79 13.37
CA ALA A 129 -1.26 5.58 11.93
C ALA A 129 -0.31 4.46 11.46
N PHE A 130 0.93 4.40 11.97
CA PHE A 130 1.84 3.28 11.69
C PHE A 130 1.33 1.99 12.30
N PHE A 131 0.80 2.03 13.53
CA PHE A 131 0.23 0.85 14.16
C PHE A 131 -0.96 0.32 13.35
N MET A 132 -1.88 1.19 12.92
CA MET A 132 -2.99 0.80 12.06
C MET A 132 -2.51 0.25 10.72
N PHE A 133 -1.53 0.87 10.09
CA PHE A 133 -0.90 0.38 8.87
C PHE A 133 -0.33 -1.04 9.06
N MET A 134 0.44 -1.27 10.13
CA MET A 134 0.95 -2.61 10.47
C MET A 134 -0.16 -3.64 10.65
N CYS A 135 -1.20 -3.30 11.41
CA CYS A 135 -2.28 -4.24 11.73
C CYS A 135 -3.22 -4.53 10.56
N LEU A 136 -3.25 -3.68 9.54
CA LEU A 136 -4.12 -3.86 8.36
C LEU A 136 -3.42 -4.60 7.22
N ILE A 137 -2.17 -4.29 6.93
CA ILE A 137 -1.43 -4.91 5.82
C ILE A 137 -0.16 -5.59 6.30
N GLY A 138 0.49 -4.98 7.32
CA GLY A 138 1.84 -5.32 7.71
C GLY A 138 2.86 -5.09 6.59
N PRO A 139 4.06 -5.62 6.77
CA PRO A 139 5.14 -5.53 5.78
C PRO A 139 4.97 -6.50 4.59
N PHE A 140 3.94 -7.36 4.59
CA PHE A 140 3.79 -8.45 3.63
C PHE A 140 3.76 -7.98 2.18
N SER A 141 3.09 -6.85 1.90
CA SER A 141 3.07 -6.27 0.55
C SER A 141 4.46 -5.94 0.02
N TYR A 142 5.37 -5.51 0.91
CA TYR A 142 6.75 -5.19 0.54
C TYR A 142 7.63 -6.43 0.31
N PHE A 143 7.17 -7.61 0.75
CA PHE A 143 7.83 -8.87 0.47
C PHE A 143 7.46 -9.40 -0.92
N ASP A 144 6.17 -9.35 -1.26
CA ASP A 144 5.64 -10.00 -2.44
C ASP A 144 5.65 -9.13 -3.69
N VAL A 145 4.96 -8.00 -3.62
CA VAL A 145 4.62 -7.25 -4.82
C VAL A 145 5.64 -6.14 -5.12
N GLN A 146 6.90 -6.54 -5.22
CA GLN A 146 8.07 -5.64 -5.30
C GLN A 146 7.92 -4.52 -6.34
N ARG A 147 7.48 -4.84 -7.56
CA ARG A 147 7.27 -3.86 -8.64
C ARG A 147 6.23 -2.82 -8.29
N ARG A 148 5.10 -3.29 -7.76
CA ARG A 148 4.00 -2.42 -7.37
C ARG A 148 4.39 -1.54 -6.19
N MET A 149 5.06 -2.09 -5.18
CA MET A 149 5.50 -1.31 -4.02
C MET A 149 6.54 -0.26 -4.38
N LEU A 150 7.42 -0.56 -5.35
CA LEU A 150 8.33 0.43 -5.91
C LEU A 150 7.57 1.56 -6.60
N ALA A 151 6.63 1.22 -7.49
CA ALA A 151 5.79 2.21 -8.19
C ALA A 151 4.98 3.05 -7.20
N GLU A 152 4.38 2.40 -6.19
CA GLU A 152 3.63 3.04 -5.11
C GLU A 152 4.49 4.03 -4.32
N SER A 153 5.70 3.64 -3.95
CA SER A 153 6.64 4.51 -3.24
C SER A 153 6.96 5.77 -4.04
N ILE A 154 7.14 5.64 -5.35
CA ILE A 154 7.33 6.80 -6.23
C ILE A 154 6.09 7.69 -6.22
N TYR A 155 4.89 7.11 -6.27
CA TYR A 155 3.63 7.84 -6.17
C TYR A 155 3.43 8.57 -4.85
N LEU A 156 3.73 7.92 -3.74
CA LEU A 156 3.65 8.56 -2.41
C LEU A 156 4.47 9.85 -2.37
N THR A 157 5.58 9.91 -3.12
CA THR A 157 6.39 11.14 -3.23
C THR A 157 5.83 12.15 -4.23
N ALA A 158 4.96 11.74 -5.17
CA ALA A 158 4.33 12.62 -6.14
C ALA A 158 3.14 13.42 -5.55
N PHE A 159 2.41 12.87 -4.57
CA PHE A 159 1.25 13.55 -3.99
C PHE A 159 1.53 14.97 -3.46
N PRO A 160 2.58 15.22 -2.67
CA PRO A 160 2.91 16.60 -2.26
C PRO A 160 3.20 17.52 -3.44
N ALA A 161 3.85 17.01 -4.50
CA ALA A 161 4.13 17.79 -5.69
C ALA A 161 2.84 18.15 -6.46
N MET A 162 1.84 17.26 -6.48
CA MET A 162 0.52 17.54 -7.05
C MET A 162 -0.21 18.64 -6.27
N GLU A 163 -0.21 18.56 -4.93
CA GLU A 163 -0.85 19.57 -4.06
C GLU A 163 -0.20 20.95 -4.23
N GLU A 164 1.12 20.98 -4.37
CA GLU A 164 1.90 22.21 -4.60
C GLU A 164 1.85 22.68 -6.06
N LYS A 165 1.04 22.03 -6.92
CA LYS A 165 0.89 22.34 -8.36
C LYS A 165 2.20 22.25 -9.15
N ARG A 166 3.19 21.52 -8.66
CA ARG A 166 4.44 21.23 -9.36
C ARG A 166 4.22 20.07 -10.35
N TYR A 167 3.42 20.35 -11.40
CA TYR A 167 2.92 19.31 -12.31
C TYR A 167 4.01 18.59 -13.09
N VAL A 168 5.07 19.30 -13.50
CA VAL A 168 6.22 18.66 -14.19
C VAL A 168 6.83 17.58 -13.29
N LYS A 169 7.17 17.93 -12.05
CA LYS A 169 7.73 16.98 -11.09
C LYS A 169 6.76 15.82 -10.82
N ALA A 170 5.49 16.11 -10.60
CA ALA A 170 4.48 15.09 -10.37
C ALA A 170 4.35 14.16 -11.59
N GLY A 171 4.27 14.73 -12.81
CA GLY A 171 4.17 13.97 -14.05
C GLY A 171 5.38 13.07 -14.29
N THR A 172 6.61 13.56 -14.04
CA THR A 172 7.84 12.76 -14.15
C THR A 172 7.82 11.58 -13.18
N LEU A 173 7.46 11.82 -11.90
CA LEU A 173 7.37 10.74 -10.91
C LEU A 173 6.29 9.71 -11.30
N MET A 174 5.17 10.16 -11.84
CA MET A 174 4.10 9.29 -12.31
C MET A 174 4.54 8.44 -13.50
N LEU A 175 5.25 9.03 -14.45
CA LEU A 175 5.81 8.31 -15.59
C LEU A 175 6.80 7.23 -15.12
N ILE A 176 7.71 7.56 -14.22
CA ILE A 176 8.65 6.60 -13.65
C ILE A 176 7.90 5.47 -12.93
N ALA A 177 6.85 5.78 -12.16
CA ALA A 177 6.03 4.79 -11.51
C ALA A 177 5.33 3.85 -12.51
N LEU A 178 4.78 4.39 -13.60
CA LEU A 178 4.18 3.61 -14.69
C LEU A 178 5.17 2.68 -15.36
N LEU A 179 6.42 3.11 -15.55
CA LEU A 179 7.50 2.27 -16.06
C LEU A 179 7.86 1.14 -15.10
N CYS A 180 7.65 1.32 -13.80
CA CYS A 180 7.88 0.28 -12.79
C CYS A 180 6.69 -0.68 -12.65
N HIS A 181 5.45 -0.18 -12.79
CA HIS A 181 4.25 -1.01 -12.71
C HIS A 181 3.02 -0.35 -13.34
N ARG A 182 2.39 -1.05 -14.30
CA ARG A 182 1.26 -0.52 -15.10
C ARG A 182 0.05 -0.11 -14.28
N SER A 183 -0.25 -0.81 -13.17
CA SER A 183 -1.39 -0.44 -12.31
C SER A 183 -1.26 0.97 -11.72
N ALA A 184 -0.05 1.53 -11.74
CA ALA A 184 0.21 2.89 -11.33
C ALA A 184 -0.61 3.93 -12.13
N ILE A 185 -1.13 3.58 -13.32
CA ILE A 185 -2.02 4.47 -14.11
C ILE A 185 -3.25 4.93 -13.32
N ILE A 186 -3.75 4.10 -12.41
CA ILE A 186 -4.92 4.43 -11.57
C ILE A 186 -4.67 5.68 -10.74
N PHE A 187 -3.43 5.93 -10.33
CA PHE A 187 -3.08 7.10 -9.52
C PHE A 187 -3.06 8.39 -10.33
N THR A 188 -3.03 8.32 -11.68
CA THR A 188 -3.11 9.53 -12.52
C THR A 188 -4.43 10.27 -12.32
N VAL A 189 -5.50 9.56 -11.95
CA VAL A 189 -6.80 10.15 -11.60
C VAL A 189 -6.67 11.13 -10.43
N PHE A 190 -5.73 10.90 -9.52
CA PHE A 190 -5.49 11.80 -8.37
C PHE A 190 -5.06 13.20 -8.78
N ILE A 191 -4.47 13.40 -9.96
CA ILE A 191 -4.17 14.75 -10.48
C ILE A 191 -5.44 15.60 -10.50
N TYR A 192 -6.57 15.00 -10.85
CA TYR A 192 -7.86 15.66 -10.90
C TYR A 192 -8.57 15.65 -9.55
N LEU A 193 -8.58 14.51 -8.84
CA LEU A 193 -9.26 14.37 -7.55
C LEU A 193 -8.71 15.34 -6.51
N LEU A 194 -7.40 15.58 -6.47
CA LEU A 194 -6.79 16.49 -5.48
C LEU A 194 -7.19 17.96 -5.69
N ARG A 195 -7.70 18.33 -6.87
CA ARG A 195 -8.27 19.66 -7.11
C ARG A 195 -9.67 19.83 -6.52
N ILE A 196 -10.34 18.72 -6.23
CA ILE A 196 -11.69 18.68 -5.71
C ILE A 196 -11.60 18.55 -4.18
N LYS A 197 -12.14 19.54 -3.47
CA LYS A 197 -12.24 19.50 -2.01
C LYS A 197 -13.32 18.52 -1.59
N VAL A 198 -12.98 17.55 -0.77
CA VAL A 198 -13.95 16.56 -0.27
C VAL A 198 -15.00 17.26 0.60
N THR A 199 -16.26 17.07 0.23
CA THR A 199 -17.43 17.64 0.91
C THR A 199 -18.32 16.54 1.45
N LYS A 200 -19.27 16.89 2.33
CA LYS A 200 -20.28 15.97 2.82
C LYS A 200 -21.09 15.32 1.67
N LYS A 201 -21.38 16.09 0.60
CA LYS A 201 -22.06 15.57 -0.60
C LYS A 201 -21.24 14.49 -1.30
N ILE A 202 -19.92 14.66 -1.43
CA ILE A 202 -19.02 13.64 -2.01
C ILE A 202 -19.07 12.36 -1.20
N PHE A 203 -19.08 12.43 0.14
CA PHE A 203 -19.25 11.26 1.01
C PHE A 203 -20.61 10.58 0.81
N GLN A 204 -21.68 11.35 0.66
CA GLN A 204 -23.00 10.80 0.34
C GLN A 204 -23.01 10.09 -0.99
N CYS A 205 -22.47 10.74 -2.05
CA CYS A 205 -22.34 10.14 -3.38
C CYS A 205 -21.49 8.86 -3.31
N ALA A 206 -20.35 8.87 -2.59
CA ALA A 206 -19.52 7.70 -2.42
C ALA A 206 -20.26 6.56 -1.70
N GLY A 207 -21.06 6.86 -0.67
CA GLY A 207 -21.90 5.88 0.01
C GLY A 207 -22.96 5.27 -0.90
N ILE A 208 -23.66 6.07 -1.70
CA ILE A 208 -24.63 5.60 -2.70
C ILE A 208 -23.92 4.73 -3.75
N THR A 209 -22.79 5.20 -4.28
CA THR A 209 -21.98 4.45 -5.25
C THR A 209 -21.48 3.12 -4.66
N TYR A 210 -21.06 3.10 -3.40
CA TYR A 210 -20.66 1.88 -2.70
C TYR A 210 -21.80 0.86 -2.65
N LEU A 211 -22.99 1.28 -2.23
CA LEU A 211 -24.17 0.39 -2.17
C LEU A 211 -24.57 -0.10 -3.56
N PHE A 212 -24.55 0.78 -4.54
CA PHE A 212 -24.81 0.43 -5.94
C PHE A 212 -23.81 -0.61 -6.45
N LEU A 213 -22.51 -0.40 -6.25
CA LEU A 213 -21.49 -1.36 -6.63
C LEU A 213 -21.59 -2.69 -5.85
N LEU A 214 -21.92 -2.64 -4.56
CA LEU A 214 -22.10 -3.85 -3.76
C LEU A 214 -23.18 -4.76 -4.33
N ILE A 215 -24.25 -4.19 -4.87
CA ILE A 215 -25.38 -4.94 -5.43
C ILE A 215 -25.12 -5.33 -6.89
N PHE A 216 -24.59 -4.41 -7.67
CA PHE A 216 -24.56 -4.52 -9.13
C PHE A 216 -23.17 -4.79 -9.72
N ALA A 217 -22.06 -4.70 -8.95
CA ALA A 217 -20.71 -4.81 -9.52
C ALA A 217 -20.49 -6.14 -10.27
N ASN A 218 -20.93 -7.25 -9.72
CA ASN A 218 -20.81 -8.55 -10.38
C ASN A 218 -21.54 -8.57 -11.71
N PHE A 219 -22.76 -8.04 -11.76
CA PHE A 219 -23.55 -8.03 -12.99
C PHE A 219 -22.97 -7.06 -14.05
N LEU A 220 -22.65 -5.83 -13.64
CA LEU A 220 -22.22 -4.78 -14.58
C LEU A 220 -20.76 -4.94 -15.02
N LEU A 221 -19.88 -5.32 -14.11
CA LEU A 221 -18.44 -5.28 -14.36
C LEU A 221 -17.87 -6.64 -14.82
N LYS A 222 -18.55 -7.76 -14.54
CA LYS A 222 -18.03 -9.08 -14.85
C LYS A 222 -17.66 -9.23 -16.33
N SER A 223 -18.57 -8.88 -17.25
CA SER A 223 -18.31 -8.99 -18.68
C SER A 223 -17.17 -8.08 -19.12
N ILE A 224 -17.15 -6.83 -18.65
CA ILE A 224 -16.12 -5.85 -19.01
C ILE A 224 -14.75 -6.30 -18.48
N ILE A 225 -14.68 -6.73 -17.21
CA ILE A 225 -13.43 -7.18 -16.60
C ILE A 225 -12.94 -8.45 -17.27
N THR A 226 -13.83 -9.40 -17.57
CA THR A 226 -13.47 -10.63 -18.30
C THR A 226 -12.85 -10.31 -19.65
N GLN A 227 -13.48 -9.44 -20.45
CA GLN A 227 -12.95 -9.05 -21.75
C GLN A 227 -11.58 -8.35 -21.63
N LEU A 228 -11.40 -7.47 -20.65
CA LEU A 228 -10.12 -6.83 -20.39
C LEU A 228 -9.05 -7.86 -19.98
N LEU A 229 -9.38 -8.82 -19.12
CA LEU A 229 -8.45 -9.87 -18.71
C LEU A 229 -8.04 -10.76 -19.88
N ILE A 230 -8.96 -11.11 -20.76
CA ILE A 230 -8.67 -11.85 -22.00
C ILE A 230 -7.75 -11.03 -22.91
N LEU A 231 -8.08 -9.74 -23.12
CA LEU A 231 -7.27 -8.83 -23.95
C LEU A 231 -5.83 -8.70 -23.44
N PHE A 232 -5.66 -8.70 -22.12
CA PHE A 232 -4.33 -8.58 -21.47
C PHE A 232 -3.67 -9.94 -21.18
N GLY A 233 -4.23 -11.05 -21.63
CA GLY A 233 -3.68 -12.41 -21.41
C GLY A 233 -3.66 -12.84 -19.94
N LYS A 234 -4.61 -12.34 -19.13
CA LYS A 234 -4.71 -12.58 -17.69
C LYS A 234 -5.89 -13.48 -17.32
N THR A 235 -6.13 -14.51 -18.10
CA THR A 235 -7.30 -15.39 -17.98
C THR A 235 -7.36 -16.16 -16.65
N SER A 236 -6.22 -16.46 -16.04
CA SER A 236 -6.16 -17.13 -14.72
C SER A 236 -6.92 -16.40 -13.60
N TYR A 237 -7.09 -15.08 -13.70
CA TYR A 237 -7.86 -14.32 -12.71
C TYR A 237 -9.37 -14.43 -12.89
N ILE A 238 -9.86 -15.03 -14.00
CA ILE A 238 -11.30 -15.19 -14.23
C ILE A 238 -11.87 -16.27 -13.30
N ASP A 239 -11.07 -17.29 -12.99
CA ASP A 239 -11.45 -18.39 -12.11
C ASP A 239 -11.59 -17.94 -10.65
N ASP A 240 -10.95 -16.82 -10.28
CA ASP A 240 -11.02 -16.21 -8.93
C ASP A 240 -12.27 -15.34 -8.73
N PHE A 241 -13.18 -15.27 -9.72
CA PHE A 241 -14.40 -14.46 -9.60
C PHE A 241 -15.41 -15.13 -8.67
N GLY A 242 -15.68 -14.49 -7.54
CA GLY A 242 -16.63 -14.99 -6.56
C GLY A 242 -16.82 -14.03 -5.41
N PHE A 243 -17.89 -14.23 -4.63
CA PHE A 243 -18.16 -13.41 -3.46
C PHE A 243 -17.20 -13.79 -2.31
N ASN A 244 -16.27 -12.89 -2.02
CA ASN A 244 -15.27 -13.07 -0.97
C ASN A 244 -15.21 -11.85 -0.04
N ALA A 245 -16.19 -11.75 0.87
CA ALA A 245 -16.24 -10.67 1.85
C ALA A 245 -15.35 -10.97 3.05
N THR A 246 -14.56 -9.99 3.47
CA THR A 246 -13.71 -10.06 4.66
C THR A 246 -14.20 -9.08 5.74
N ASN A 247 -13.80 -9.31 7.00
CA ASN A 247 -14.10 -8.40 8.11
C ASN A 247 -13.58 -6.97 7.87
N MET A 248 -12.56 -6.82 7.03
CA MET A 248 -12.03 -5.52 6.61
C MET A 248 -13.11 -4.64 5.99
N HIS A 249 -13.98 -5.21 5.15
CA HIS A 249 -15.09 -4.49 4.52
C HIS A 249 -16.02 -3.87 5.56
N LEU A 250 -16.38 -4.64 6.59
CA LEU A 250 -17.25 -4.17 7.68
C LEU A 250 -16.62 -3.03 8.48
N ILE A 251 -15.34 -3.16 8.82
CA ILE A 251 -14.59 -2.13 9.56
C ILE A 251 -14.55 -0.81 8.77
N LEU A 252 -14.34 -0.88 7.46
CA LEU A 252 -14.26 0.30 6.60
C LEU A 252 -15.61 0.99 6.44
N VAL A 253 -16.66 0.21 6.21
CA VAL A 253 -18.03 0.76 6.11
C VAL A 253 -18.42 1.42 7.43
N ALA A 254 -18.20 0.76 8.55
CA ALA A 254 -18.47 1.32 9.88
C ALA A 254 -17.65 2.62 10.11
N SER A 255 -16.37 2.64 9.69
CA SER A 255 -15.53 3.83 9.77
C SER A 255 -16.05 4.97 8.90
N ALA A 256 -16.50 4.68 7.67
CA ALA A 256 -17.06 5.68 6.76
C ALA A 256 -18.36 6.28 7.32
N ILE A 257 -19.24 5.44 7.86
CA ILE A 257 -20.48 5.88 8.53
C ILE A 257 -20.15 6.77 9.74
N LEU A 258 -19.22 6.34 10.59
CA LEU A 258 -18.81 7.11 11.76
C LEU A 258 -18.25 8.48 11.36
N ILE A 259 -17.41 8.53 10.34
CA ILE A 259 -16.83 9.78 9.81
C ILE A 259 -17.95 10.69 9.29
N TYR A 260 -18.88 10.16 8.52
CA TYR A 260 -19.99 10.93 7.97
C TYR A 260 -20.78 11.67 9.05
N PHE A 261 -21.06 11.03 10.18
CA PHE A 261 -21.83 11.64 11.27
C PHE A 261 -21.01 12.50 12.24
N THR A 262 -19.69 12.29 12.31
CA THR A 262 -18.89 12.88 13.40
C THR A 262 -17.87 13.91 12.94
N VAL A 263 -17.54 13.98 11.67
CA VAL A 263 -16.46 14.82 11.16
C VAL A 263 -16.98 16.16 10.64
N ASP A 264 -16.29 17.22 11.02
CA ASP A 264 -16.47 18.55 10.41
C ASP A 264 -15.72 18.59 9.06
N PHE A 265 -16.45 18.45 7.96
CA PHE A 265 -15.91 18.46 6.61
C PHE A 265 -15.19 19.72 6.21
N ARG A 266 -15.48 20.87 6.86
CA ARG A 266 -14.73 22.14 6.63
C ARG A 266 -13.27 21.99 7.04
N LYS A 267 -12.99 21.22 8.10
CA LYS A 267 -11.61 20.97 8.56
C LYS A 267 -10.84 20.07 7.60
N ILE A 268 -11.49 19.11 6.93
CA ILE A 268 -10.84 18.28 5.92
C ILE A 268 -10.32 19.14 4.76
N GLN A 269 -11.10 20.15 4.37
CA GLN A 269 -10.79 21.00 3.21
C GLN A 269 -9.63 21.98 3.46
N ILE A 270 -9.39 22.35 4.71
CA ILE A 270 -8.38 23.34 5.10
C ILE A 270 -7.02 22.68 5.35
N THR A 271 -7.00 21.38 5.68
CA THR A 271 -5.82 20.63 6.08
C THR A 271 -5.31 19.74 4.93
N ARG A 272 -4.08 19.22 5.11
CA ARG A 272 -3.49 18.17 4.23
C ARG A 272 -4.28 16.85 4.22
N ASN A 273 -5.42 16.81 4.87
CA ASN A 273 -6.28 15.63 4.95
C ASN A 273 -7.08 15.37 3.66
N ASN A 274 -7.12 16.30 2.71
CA ASN A 274 -7.87 16.09 1.46
C ASN A 274 -7.32 14.91 0.66
N THR A 275 -5.99 14.80 0.53
CA THR A 275 -5.33 13.68 -0.17
C THR A 275 -5.60 12.35 0.51
N THR A 276 -5.38 12.28 1.83
CA THR A 276 -5.61 11.04 2.59
C THR A 276 -7.09 10.67 2.65
N CYS A 277 -7.98 11.66 2.61
CA CYS A 277 -9.43 11.45 2.52
C CYS A 277 -9.82 10.84 1.15
N TRP A 278 -9.26 11.32 0.05
CA TRP A 278 -9.48 10.71 -1.27
C TRP A 278 -8.95 9.27 -1.32
N LEU A 279 -7.76 8.99 -0.75
CA LEU A 279 -7.24 7.63 -0.66
C LEU A 279 -8.19 6.72 0.15
N PHE A 280 -8.76 7.23 1.25
CA PHE A 280 -9.76 6.52 2.03
C PHE A 280 -11.06 6.26 1.21
N LEU A 281 -11.58 7.26 0.50
CA LEU A 281 -12.76 7.09 -0.33
C LEU A 281 -12.54 6.09 -1.47
N MET A 282 -11.38 6.13 -2.13
CA MET A 282 -11.01 5.16 -3.16
C MET A 282 -10.88 3.76 -2.58
N PHE A 283 -10.36 3.63 -1.35
CA PHE A 283 -10.33 2.36 -0.65
C PHE A 283 -11.74 1.83 -0.40
N VAL A 284 -12.65 2.66 0.14
CA VAL A 284 -14.05 2.28 0.38
C VAL A 284 -14.75 1.86 -0.91
N LEU A 285 -14.59 2.65 -1.99
CA LEU A 285 -15.23 2.37 -3.27
C LEU A 285 -14.66 1.14 -3.99
N ASN A 286 -13.40 0.79 -3.72
CA ASN A 286 -12.77 -0.41 -4.28
C ASN A 286 -13.27 -1.70 -3.60
N GLN A 287 -13.77 -1.64 -2.37
CA GLN A 287 -14.18 -2.84 -1.63
C GLN A 287 -15.28 -3.65 -2.34
N PRO A 288 -16.41 -3.06 -2.77
CA PRO A 288 -17.45 -3.84 -3.45
C PRO A 288 -16.96 -4.47 -4.76
N ILE A 289 -15.97 -3.87 -5.41
CA ILE A 289 -15.36 -4.45 -6.61
C ILE A 289 -14.43 -5.61 -6.21
N ALA A 290 -13.59 -5.41 -5.20
CA ALA A 290 -12.64 -6.41 -4.72
C ALA A 290 -13.33 -7.66 -4.10
N ILE A 291 -14.54 -7.51 -3.55
CA ILE A 291 -15.35 -8.63 -3.05
C ILE A 291 -15.66 -9.65 -4.16
N TYR A 292 -15.94 -9.17 -5.37
CA TYR A 292 -16.29 -10.03 -6.51
C TYR A 292 -15.09 -10.36 -7.39
N PHE A 293 -14.09 -9.49 -7.43
CA PHE A 293 -12.94 -9.59 -8.32
C PHE A 293 -11.65 -9.43 -7.52
N GLY A 294 -11.10 -10.54 -7.03
CA GLY A 294 -9.94 -10.59 -6.11
C GLY A 294 -8.73 -9.77 -6.59
N LEU A 295 -8.52 -9.64 -7.91
CA LEU A 295 -7.48 -8.81 -8.51
C LEU A 295 -7.51 -7.36 -7.98
N PHE A 296 -8.70 -6.80 -7.75
CA PHE A 296 -8.86 -5.44 -7.23
C PHE A 296 -8.49 -5.31 -5.75
N GLY A 297 -8.46 -6.43 -5.02
CA GLY A 297 -7.92 -6.47 -3.65
C GLY A 297 -6.47 -5.98 -3.58
N ASN A 298 -5.73 -6.22 -4.64
CA ASN A 298 -4.35 -5.76 -4.76
C ASN A 298 -4.19 -4.22 -4.75
N LEU A 299 -5.19 -3.45 -5.17
CA LEU A 299 -5.17 -1.98 -5.11
C LEU A 299 -5.33 -1.45 -3.68
N ASN A 300 -5.90 -2.25 -2.80
CA ASN A 300 -6.12 -1.85 -1.42
C ASN A 300 -4.82 -1.50 -0.69
N HIS A 301 -3.72 -2.16 -1.04
CA HIS A 301 -2.43 -1.95 -0.39
C HIS A 301 -1.99 -0.48 -0.41
N THR A 302 -2.15 0.19 -1.54
CA THR A 302 -1.82 1.61 -1.67
C THR A 302 -2.78 2.51 -0.91
N PHE A 303 -4.08 2.23 -1.04
CA PHE A 303 -5.09 3.06 -0.40
C PHE A 303 -5.06 2.97 1.12
N ILE A 304 -4.64 1.83 1.69
CA ILE A 304 -4.56 1.62 3.14
C ILE A 304 -3.56 2.58 3.81
N ILE A 305 -2.45 2.93 3.15
CA ILE A 305 -1.49 3.89 3.72
C ILE A 305 -2.17 5.23 4.00
N GLY A 306 -2.86 5.77 2.98
CA GLY A 306 -3.63 7.01 3.13
C GLY A 306 -4.80 6.87 4.10
N THR A 307 -5.49 5.74 4.08
CA THR A 307 -6.60 5.41 4.98
C THR A 307 -6.16 5.40 6.43
N SER A 308 -5.04 4.74 6.75
CA SER A 308 -4.50 4.69 8.11
C SER A 308 -4.20 6.08 8.66
N ILE A 309 -3.63 6.96 7.81
CA ILE A 309 -3.37 8.35 8.20
C ILE A 309 -4.66 9.13 8.35
N PHE A 310 -5.58 9.03 7.40
CA PHE A 310 -6.84 9.76 7.43
C PHE A 310 -7.67 9.43 8.67
N LEU A 311 -7.91 8.15 8.93
CA LEU A 311 -8.68 7.69 10.07
C LEU A 311 -8.08 8.18 11.40
N THR A 312 -6.77 8.08 11.54
CA THR A 312 -6.10 8.48 12.78
C THR A 312 -6.03 9.99 12.96
N ASN A 313 -5.90 10.77 11.89
CA ASN A 313 -6.00 12.22 11.95
C ASN A 313 -7.42 12.66 12.37
N MET A 314 -8.46 12.01 11.84
CA MET A 314 -9.84 12.30 12.22
C MET A 314 -10.12 11.97 13.69
N LEU A 315 -9.59 10.87 14.19
CA LEU A 315 -9.67 10.50 15.60
C LEU A 315 -8.96 11.53 16.50
N SER A 316 -7.81 12.02 16.06
CA SER A 316 -7.01 13.03 16.81
C SER A 316 -7.72 14.39 16.89
N SER A 317 -8.46 14.77 15.85
CA SER A 317 -9.07 16.09 15.70
C SER A 317 -10.32 16.30 16.54
N LYS A 318 -10.95 15.24 17.08
CA LYS A 318 -12.17 15.36 17.88
C LYS A 318 -11.95 16.21 19.13
N LYS A 319 -12.83 17.18 19.38
CA LYS A 319 -12.95 17.92 20.64
C LYS A 319 -13.56 17.00 21.72
N SER A 320 -12.89 15.94 22.11
CA SER A 320 -13.33 15.11 23.23
C SER A 320 -12.44 15.34 24.44
N ASN A 321 -12.96 15.04 25.63
CA ASN A 321 -12.22 15.08 26.88
C ASN A 321 -10.92 14.23 26.72
N LYS A 322 -9.82 14.70 27.31
CA LYS A 322 -8.50 14.04 27.25
C LYS A 322 -8.55 12.57 27.70
N HIS A 323 -9.35 12.27 28.74
CA HIS A 323 -9.57 10.90 29.24
C HIS A 323 -10.30 10.02 28.22
N THR A 324 -11.39 10.52 27.63
CA THR A 324 -12.17 9.79 26.61
C THR A 324 -11.31 9.47 25.38
N LYS A 325 -10.46 10.42 24.94
CA LYS A 325 -9.51 10.16 23.86
C LYS A 325 -8.55 9.04 24.20
N LYS A 326 -7.96 9.08 25.42
CA LYS A 326 -7.00 8.06 25.85
C LYS A 326 -7.63 6.67 25.86
N ILE A 327 -8.83 6.54 26.41
CA ILE A 327 -9.58 5.27 26.43
C ILE A 327 -9.86 4.80 24.99
N MET A 328 -10.34 5.69 24.13
CA MET A 328 -10.63 5.37 22.72
C MET A 328 -9.38 4.88 21.98
N TYR A 329 -8.21 5.51 22.18
CA TYR A 329 -6.96 5.07 21.60
C TYR A 329 -6.55 3.67 22.08
N ILE A 330 -6.70 3.40 23.39
CA ILE A 330 -6.39 2.08 23.96
C ILE A 330 -7.32 1.02 23.37
N VAL A 331 -8.61 1.28 23.30
CA VAL A 331 -9.58 0.33 22.74
C VAL A 331 -9.28 0.04 21.25
N ILE A 332 -9.05 1.08 20.45
CA ILE A 332 -8.70 0.92 19.03
C ILE A 332 -7.41 0.13 18.89
N PHE A 333 -6.39 0.42 19.71
CA PHE A 333 -5.13 -0.28 19.70
C PHE A 333 -5.32 -1.78 19.99
N ILE A 334 -6.09 -2.12 21.03
CA ILE A 334 -6.36 -3.52 21.39
C ILE A 334 -7.12 -4.23 20.26
N LEU A 335 -8.17 -3.61 19.71
CA LEU A 335 -8.98 -4.22 18.64
C LEU A 335 -8.14 -4.45 17.37
N LEU A 336 -7.30 -3.48 16.98
CA LEU A 336 -6.40 -3.63 15.83
C LEU A 336 -5.37 -4.74 16.08
N PHE A 337 -4.79 -4.81 17.27
CA PHE A 337 -3.81 -5.84 17.62
C PHE A 337 -4.42 -7.24 17.63
N LEU A 338 -5.61 -7.40 18.21
CA LEU A 338 -6.32 -8.68 18.20
C LEU A 338 -6.70 -9.11 16.77
N ASN A 339 -7.13 -8.17 15.93
CA ASN A 339 -7.40 -8.45 14.53
C ASN A 339 -6.12 -8.87 13.79
N TYR A 340 -5.00 -8.21 14.05
CA TYR A 340 -3.70 -8.55 13.45
C TYR A 340 -3.21 -9.92 13.89
N TYR A 341 -3.30 -10.21 15.20
CA TYR A 341 -2.99 -11.54 15.75
C TYR A 341 -3.82 -12.64 15.08
N ARG A 342 -5.13 -12.41 14.95
CA ARG A 342 -6.03 -13.34 14.26
C ARG A 342 -5.65 -13.51 12.79
N MET A 343 -5.34 -12.43 12.07
CA MET A 343 -4.87 -12.49 10.68
C MET A 343 -3.62 -13.36 10.54
N LEU A 344 -2.63 -13.16 11.40
CA LEU A 344 -1.39 -13.93 11.36
C LEU A 344 -1.60 -15.43 11.62
N GLN A 345 -2.64 -15.81 12.38
CA GLN A 345 -2.93 -17.21 12.68
C GLN A 345 -3.80 -17.90 11.62
N TRP A 346 -4.78 -17.19 11.09
CA TRP A 346 -5.90 -17.81 10.38
C TRP A 346 -6.01 -17.40 8.90
N TYR A 347 -5.25 -16.43 8.46
CA TYR A 347 -5.38 -15.95 7.09
C TYR A 347 -4.43 -16.71 6.16
N PRO A 348 -4.95 -17.46 5.16
CA PRO A 348 -4.11 -18.25 4.25
C PRO A 348 -3.02 -17.43 3.55
N THR A 349 -3.29 -16.16 3.29
CA THR A 349 -2.31 -15.26 2.65
C THR A 349 -1.12 -14.91 3.53
N CYS A 350 -1.17 -15.19 4.85
CA CYS A 350 -0.03 -14.99 5.74
C CYS A 350 0.89 -16.23 5.84
N ILE A 351 0.45 -17.39 5.36
CA ILE A 351 1.23 -18.64 5.43
C ILE A 351 2.63 -18.51 4.80
N PRO A 352 2.80 -17.87 3.61
CA PRO A 352 4.10 -17.74 2.98
C PRO A 352 5.13 -16.90 3.76
N TYR A 353 4.69 -16.19 4.80
CA TYR A 353 5.53 -15.30 5.61
C TYR A 353 5.85 -15.86 7.00
N ILE A 354 5.27 -17.02 7.35
CA ILE A 354 5.40 -17.62 8.67
C ILE A 354 5.93 -19.06 8.54
N PRO A 355 7.05 -19.40 9.23
CA PRO A 355 7.84 -18.53 10.11
C PRO A 355 8.60 -17.43 9.36
N TYR A 356 8.84 -16.31 10.02
CA TYR A 356 9.78 -15.31 9.51
C TYR A 356 11.18 -15.91 9.52
N ARG A 357 11.84 -15.91 8.38
CA ARG A 357 13.21 -16.35 8.20
C ARG A 357 14.08 -15.19 7.79
N THR A 358 15.31 -15.19 8.26
CA THR A 358 16.30 -14.17 7.94
C THR A 358 17.28 -14.66 6.88
N MET A 359 18.04 -13.75 6.29
CA MET A 359 19.10 -14.07 5.33
C MET A 359 20.28 -14.84 5.97
N PHE A 360 20.31 -15.01 7.30
CA PHE A 360 21.35 -15.72 8.01
C PHE A 360 20.99 -17.19 8.29
N GLU A 361 19.79 -17.61 7.96
CA GLU A 361 19.29 -18.99 8.01
C GLU A 361 19.35 -19.64 6.62
#